data_e7165d4cdf405bdb8d5f77d3ea34a1b3
#
_entry.id   e7165d4cdf405bdb8d5f77d3ea34a1b3
#
_cell.length_a   1.000
_cell.length_b   1.000
_cell.length_c   1.000
_cell.angle_alpha   90.00
_cell.angle_beta   90.00
_cell.angle_gamma   90.00
#
_symmetry.space_group_name_H-M   'P 1'
#
loop_
_entity.id
_entity.type
_entity.pdbx_description
1 polymer ?
#
loop_
_entity_poly.entity_id
_entity_poly.type
_entity_poly.pdbx_seq_one_letter_code
_entity_poly.pdbx_strand_id
1 'polypeptide(L)'
;MHKQGVKKFPYYVGVNSLADIATKDDKVCVLNILGTESRSVTPVSHEFSGGNIVFGTGPGRSGQVLETKIGNIPVYNSVAEGIKAGHKFNTAVIYLPPSGVKDGVSEVVRFNPDLKKIIILTEKVPMRDSSIIRAIGQANGVDIFGANCLGVADACNKIRIGGALGGSKPSESLVK
;
A
#
# COMPACT_ATOMS: atom_id res chain seq x y z
N MET A 1 -3.71 8.16 -19.66
CA MET A 1 -5.08 8.56 -20.03
C MET A 1 -5.84 8.82 -18.75
N HIS A 2 -6.08 10.08 -18.38
CA HIS A 2 -6.83 10.39 -17.17
C HIS A 2 -8.26 9.89 -17.37
N LYS A 3 -8.62 8.87 -16.64
CA LYS A 3 -9.99 8.43 -16.55
C LYS A 3 -10.80 9.59 -15.98
N GLN A 4 -11.92 9.90 -16.57
CA GLN A 4 -12.78 11.02 -16.14
C GLN A 4 -13.27 10.73 -14.73
N GLY A 5 -12.56 11.26 -13.72
CA GLY A 5 -13.05 11.32 -12.37
C GLY A 5 -14.30 12.20 -12.26
N VAL A 6 -14.92 12.19 -11.12
CA VAL A 6 -16.13 13.01 -10.87
C VAL A 6 -15.81 14.48 -11.05
N LYS A 7 -16.19 15.06 -12.17
CA LYS A 7 -15.90 16.45 -12.56
C LYS A 7 -16.37 17.53 -11.56
N LYS A 8 -17.17 17.14 -10.58
CA LYS A 8 -17.72 18.07 -9.56
C LYS A 8 -16.76 18.37 -8.41
N PHE A 9 -15.65 17.63 -8.29
CA PHE A 9 -14.69 17.84 -7.22
C PHE A 9 -13.39 18.42 -7.78
N PRO A 10 -12.81 19.43 -7.10
CA PRO A 10 -11.58 20.09 -7.56
C PRO A 10 -10.31 19.24 -7.34
N TYR A 11 -10.45 17.93 -7.28
CA TYR A 11 -9.34 17.01 -7.07
C TYR A 11 -9.48 15.74 -7.89
N TYR A 12 -8.35 15.20 -8.21
CA TYR A 12 -8.21 13.96 -8.95
C TYR A 12 -8.74 12.77 -8.15
N VAL A 13 -9.54 11.95 -8.80
CA VAL A 13 -9.92 10.61 -8.37
C VAL A 13 -9.66 9.69 -9.55
N GLY A 14 -8.61 8.86 -9.46
CA GLY A 14 -8.13 8.04 -10.58
C GLY A 14 -8.91 6.77 -10.80
N VAL A 15 -9.62 6.28 -9.79
CA VAL A 15 -10.43 5.07 -9.90
C VAL A 15 -11.80 5.37 -10.53
N ASN A 16 -12.18 4.57 -11.50
CA ASN A 16 -13.48 4.67 -12.16
C ASN A 16 -14.53 3.74 -11.57
N SER A 17 -14.09 2.66 -10.94
CA SER A 17 -14.95 1.68 -10.27
C SER A 17 -14.26 1.10 -9.06
N LEU A 18 -15.01 0.46 -8.17
CA LEU A 18 -14.45 -0.26 -7.03
C LEU A 18 -13.50 -1.38 -7.47
N ALA A 19 -13.70 -1.97 -8.64
CA ALA A 19 -12.83 -3.00 -9.20
C ALA A 19 -11.42 -2.48 -9.55
N ASP A 20 -11.25 -1.16 -9.72
CA ASP A 20 -9.95 -0.55 -10.02
C ASP A 20 -9.11 -0.28 -8.76
N ILE A 21 -9.71 -0.36 -7.55
CA ILE A 21 -9.02 -0.09 -6.29
C ILE A 21 -7.99 -1.16 -5.98
N ALA A 22 -8.30 -2.42 -6.26
CA ALA A 22 -7.38 -3.54 -6.09
C ALA A 22 -7.48 -4.47 -7.30
N THR A 23 -6.35 -4.79 -7.91
CA THR A 23 -6.28 -5.62 -9.11
C THR A 23 -5.17 -6.67 -8.98
N LYS A 24 -5.22 -7.72 -9.80
CA LYS A 24 -4.17 -8.76 -9.84
C LYS A 24 -2.81 -8.22 -10.29
N ASP A 25 -2.80 -7.06 -10.94
CA ASP A 25 -1.57 -6.41 -11.40
C ASP A 25 -0.89 -5.57 -10.32
N ASP A 26 -1.51 -5.47 -9.13
CA ASP A 26 -0.95 -4.73 -8.03
C ASP A 26 0.29 -5.42 -7.46
N LYS A 27 1.42 -4.73 -7.58
CA LYS A 27 2.68 -5.06 -6.94
C LYS A 27 2.89 -4.09 -5.79
N VAL A 28 3.03 -4.63 -4.59
CA VAL A 28 2.91 -3.87 -3.35
C VAL A 28 4.27 -3.73 -2.66
N CYS A 29 4.60 -2.50 -2.25
CA CYS A 29 5.63 -2.20 -1.27
C CYS A 29 4.97 -1.87 0.07
N VAL A 30 5.48 -2.43 1.18
CA VAL A 30 4.95 -2.18 2.52
C VAL A 30 5.95 -1.41 3.36
N LEU A 31 5.61 -0.18 3.77
CA LEU A 31 6.44 0.63 4.64
C LEU A 31 6.21 0.25 6.11
N ASN A 32 7.32 0.05 6.85
CA ASN A 32 7.33 -0.49 8.20
C ASN A 32 6.77 -1.92 8.28
N ILE A 33 7.21 -2.78 7.36
CA ILE A 33 6.71 -4.17 7.21
C ILE A 33 6.92 -5.04 8.46
N LEU A 34 7.93 -4.75 9.27
CA LEU A 34 8.25 -5.48 10.51
C LEU A 34 7.63 -4.84 11.77
N GLY A 35 6.79 -3.82 11.62
CA GLY A 35 5.99 -3.27 12.71
C GLY A 35 5.01 -4.31 13.26
N THR A 36 4.53 -4.13 14.49
CA THR A 36 3.70 -5.11 15.19
C THR A 36 2.46 -5.50 14.37
N GLU A 37 1.72 -4.52 13.86
CA GLU A 37 0.52 -4.77 13.07
C GLU A 37 0.86 -5.33 11.68
N SER A 38 1.72 -4.65 10.94
CA SER A 38 2.10 -5.04 9.59
C SER A 38 2.69 -6.45 9.53
N ARG A 39 3.51 -6.83 10.51
CA ARG A 39 4.12 -8.16 10.60
C ARG A 39 3.10 -9.28 10.75
N SER A 40 1.97 -9.03 11.41
CA SER A 40 0.91 -10.03 11.58
C SER A 40 -0.01 -10.13 10.37
N VAL A 41 -0.28 -9.01 9.70
CA VAL A 41 -1.28 -8.90 8.63
C VAL A 41 -0.70 -9.14 7.24
N THR A 42 0.53 -8.69 7.00
CA THR A 42 1.18 -8.75 5.70
C THR A 42 1.31 -10.17 5.14
N PRO A 43 1.73 -11.20 5.91
CA PRO A 43 1.78 -12.57 5.42
C PRO A 43 0.43 -13.08 4.93
N VAL A 44 -0.65 -12.80 5.68
CA VAL A 44 -2.01 -13.22 5.31
C VAL A 44 -2.45 -12.56 4.00
N SER A 45 -2.15 -11.27 3.82
CA SER A 45 -2.48 -10.54 2.58
C SER A 45 -1.67 -11.06 1.39
N HIS A 46 -0.37 -11.31 1.59
CA HIS A 46 0.52 -11.84 0.57
C HIS A 46 0.09 -13.23 0.11
N GLU A 47 -0.18 -14.14 1.06
CA GLU A 47 -0.64 -15.51 0.77
C GLU A 47 -2.00 -15.52 0.07
N PHE A 48 -2.96 -14.71 0.55
CA PHE A 48 -4.29 -14.62 -0.06
C PHE A 48 -4.24 -14.12 -1.50
N SER A 49 -3.35 -13.17 -1.79
CA SER A 49 -3.20 -12.56 -3.10
C SER A 49 -2.23 -13.32 -4.03
N GLY A 50 -1.72 -14.47 -3.62
CA GLY A 50 -0.81 -15.27 -4.45
C GLY A 50 0.57 -14.61 -4.67
N GLY A 51 1.03 -13.76 -3.74
CA GLY A 51 2.39 -13.20 -3.81
C GLY A 51 2.47 -11.80 -4.41
N ASN A 52 1.57 -10.90 -4.04
CA ASN A 52 1.54 -9.53 -4.56
C ASN A 52 2.52 -8.55 -3.89
N ILE A 53 3.07 -8.87 -2.70
CA ILE A 53 4.00 -7.99 -2.00
C ILE A 53 5.42 -8.31 -2.43
N VAL A 54 6.10 -7.33 -3.04
CA VAL A 54 7.42 -7.52 -3.65
C VAL A 54 8.57 -7.21 -2.70
N PHE A 55 8.40 -6.26 -1.79
CA PHE A 55 9.34 -5.99 -0.70
C PHE A 55 8.68 -5.12 0.38
N GLY A 56 9.36 -4.98 1.50
CA GLY A 56 8.99 -4.03 2.53
C GLY A 56 10.17 -3.17 2.98
N THR A 57 9.86 -2.12 3.74
CA THR A 57 10.90 -1.27 4.33
C THR A 57 10.85 -1.28 5.84
N GLY A 58 12.01 -1.07 6.46
CA GLY A 58 12.19 -0.87 7.90
C GLY A 58 13.58 -0.32 8.16
N PRO A 59 13.70 0.91 8.67
CA PRO A 59 15.01 1.51 8.95
C PRO A 59 15.86 0.63 9.86
N GLY A 60 17.12 0.38 9.48
CA GLY A 60 18.03 -0.53 10.20
C GLY A 60 17.70 -2.02 10.06
N ARG A 61 16.86 -2.42 9.11
CA ARG A 61 16.37 -3.79 8.93
C ARG A 61 16.74 -4.40 7.58
N SER A 62 17.56 -3.75 6.78
CA SER A 62 17.99 -4.29 5.48
C SER A 62 18.65 -5.65 5.64
N GLY A 63 18.33 -6.55 4.72
CA GLY A 63 18.78 -7.95 4.75
C GLY A 63 17.92 -8.88 5.60
N GLN A 64 16.96 -8.37 6.38
CA GLN A 64 15.94 -9.20 7.02
C GLN A 64 14.87 -9.62 5.99
N VAL A 65 14.09 -10.62 6.37
CA VAL A 65 12.95 -11.08 5.57
C VAL A 65 11.72 -11.23 6.45
N LEU A 66 10.55 -11.04 5.87
CA LEU A 66 9.29 -11.45 6.48
C LEU A 66 8.89 -12.79 5.86
N GLU A 67 8.87 -13.81 6.69
CA GLU A 67 8.52 -15.17 6.27
C GLU A 67 7.02 -15.30 5.98
N THR A 68 6.69 -16.01 4.90
CA THR A 68 5.32 -16.38 4.54
C THR A 68 5.30 -17.81 4.02
N LYS A 69 4.12 -18.43 3.92
CA LYS A 69 3.96 -19.81 3.44
C LYS A 69 4.29 -19.98 1.96
N ILE A 70 4.28 -18.89 1.19
CA ILE A 70 4.47 -18.90 -0.26
C ILE A 70 5.79 -18.24 -0.71
N GLY A 71 6.67 -17.93 0.23
CA GLY A 71 7.97 -17.32 -0.01
C GLY A 71 8.27 -16.18 0.97
N ASN A 72 9.51 -15.76 1.00
CA ASN A 72 9.98 -14.71 1.89
C ASN A 72 9.90 -13.34 1.21
N ILE A 73 9.45 -12.34 1.95
CA ILE A 73 9.39 -10.95 1.48
C ILE A 73 10.66 -10.24 1.96
N PRO A 74 11.54 -9.74 1.06
CA PRO A 74 12.76 -9.05 1.45
C PRO A 74 12.46 -7.69 2.08
N VAL A 75 13.31 -7.29 3.03
CA VAL A 75 13.20 -6.02 3.73
C VAL A 75 14.44 -5.17 3.48
N TYR A 76 14.22 -3.90 3.14
CA TYR A 76 15.24 -2.89 2.88
C TYR A 76 15.13 -1.73 3.88
N ASN A 77 16.18 -0.91 4.00
CA ASN A 77 16.11 0.27 4.87
C ASN A 77 15.17 1.36 4.33
N SER A 78 15.05 1.44 3.00
CA SER A 78 14.31 2.49 2.32
C SER A 78 13.68 1.99 1.02
N VAL A 79 12.74 2.76 0.48
CA VAL A 79 12.14 2.49 -0.83
C VAL A 79 13.19 2.57 -1.94
N ALA A 80 14.08 3.57 -1.85
CA ALA A 80 15.17 3.74 -2.82
C ALA A 80 16.09 2.51 -2.88
N GLU A 81 16.41 1.89 -1.74
CA GLU A 81 17.22 0.66 -1.67
C GLU A 81 16.52 -0.52 -2.34
N GLY A 82 15.22 -0.71 -2.08
CA GLY A 82 14.42 -1.77 -2.71
C GLY A 82 14.33 -1.61 -4.23
N ILE A 83 14.14 -0.39 -4.73
CA ILE A 83 14.15 -0.10 -6.17
C ILE A 83 15.52 -0.36 -6.78
N LYS A 84 16.61 0.05 -6.11
CA LYS A 84 17.98 -0.22 -6.55
C LYS A 84 18.28 -1.72 -6.62
N ALA A 85 17.66 -2.53 -5.77
CA ALA A 85 17.73 -3.98 -5.81
C ALA A 85 16.93 -4.62 -6.97
N GLY A 86 16.24 -3.82 -7.79
CA GLY A 86 15.50 -4.26 -8.99
C GLY A 86 14.01 -4.50 -8.76
N HIS A 87 13.49 -4.23 -7.56
CA HIS A 87 12.06 -4.40 -7.30
C HIS A 87 11.23 -3.29 -7.94
N LYS A 88 10.11 -3.67 -8.55
CA LYS A 88 9.12 -2.76 -9.14
C LYS A 88 7.78 -2.93 -8.43
N PHE A 89 7.12 -1.81 -8.14
CA PHE A 89 5.79 -1.81 -7.53
C PHE A 89 4.95 -0.65 -8.06
N ASN A 90 3.63 -0.73 -7.92
CA ASN A 90 2.69 0.31 -8.33
C ASN A 90 1.74 0.71 -7.20
N THR A 91 1.84 0.04 -6.07
CA THR A 91 0.99 0.26 -4.89
C THR A 91 1.86 0.28 -3.64
N ALA A 92 1.68 1.28 -2.79
CA ALA A 92 2.35 1.34 -1.49
C ALA A 92 1.35 1.20 -0.35
N VAL A 93 1.74 0.50 0.71
CA VAL A 93 0.96 0.37 1.95
C VAL A 93 1.78 0.93 3.10
N ILE A 94 1.19 1.84 3.89
CA ILE A 94 1.91 2.58 4.92
C ILE A 94 1.41 2.21 6.31
N TYR A 95 2.33 1.66 7.13
CA TYR A 95 2.19 1.36 8.55
C TYR A 95 3.15 2.17 9.43
N LEU A 96 3.67 3.28 8.91
CA LEU A 96 4.56 4.15 9.66
C LEU A 96 3.84 4.83 10.84
N PRO A 97 4.54 5.22 11.91
CA PRO A 97 3.95 6.07 12.94
C PRO A 97 3.38 7.37 12.35
N PRO A 98 2.37 8.00 12.97
CA PRO A 98 1.66 9.17 12.42
C PRO A 98 2.59 10.29 11.94
N SER A 99 3.67 10.58 12.70
CA SER A 99 4.66 11.60 12.35
C SER A 99 5.53 11.26 11.13
N GLY A 100 5.62 9.98 10.76
CA GLY A 100 6.44 9.51 9.63
C GLY A 100 5.66 9.33 8.33
N VAL A 101 4.32 9.39 8.37
CA VAL A 101 3.48 9.07 7.20
C VAL A 101 3.73 10.02 6.04
N LYS A 102 3.78 11.31 6.29
CA LYS A 102 4.02 12.32 5.25
C LYS A 102 5.36 12.09 4.53
N ASP A 103 6.40 11.80 5.30
CA ASP A 103 7.74 11.57 4.74
C ASP A 103 7.79 10.24 3.97
N GLY A 104 7.12 9.18 4.46
CA GLY A 104 6.95 7.94 3.73
C GLY A 104 6.19 8.09 2.41
N VAL A 105 5.12 8.89 2.38
CA VAL A 105 4.41 9.24 1.13
C VAL A 105 5.33 9.97 0.18
N SER A 106 6.07 10.96 0.67
CA SER A 106 7.02 11.73 -0.13
C SER A 106 8.12 10.83 -0.72
N GLU A 107 8.61 9.87 0.06
CA GLU A 107 9.63 8.91 -0.38
C GLU A 107 9.12 8.03 -1.52
N VAL A 108 7.96 7.38 -1.36
CA VAL A 108 7.43 6.47 -2.40
C VAL A 108 7.12 7.21 -3.70
N VAL A 109 6.57 8.42 -3.63
CA VAL A 109 6.28 9.23 -4.80
C VAL A 109 7.56 9.69 -5.49
N ARG A 110 8.55 10.11 -4.72
CA ARG A 110 9.83 10.61 -5.26
C ARG A 110 10.62 9.54 -6.03
N PHE A 111 10.65 8.32 -5.52
CA PHE A 111 11.49 7.26 -6.06
C PHE A 111 10.77 6.32 -7.03
N ASN A 112 9.43 6.36 -7.09
CA ASN A 112 8.67 5.46 -7.95
C ASN A 112 7.73 6.22 -8.91
N PRO A 113 8.16 6.48 -10.15
CA PRO A 113 7.31 7.14 -11.16
C PRO A 113 6.14 6.26 -11.63
N ASP A 114 6.19 4.94 -11.43
CA ASP A 114 5.12 4.01 -11.81
C ASP A 114 4.05 3.83 -10.72
N LEU A 115 4.16 4.61 -9.63
CA LEU A 115 3.23 4.54 -8.51
C LEU A 115 1.82 4.99 -8.92
N LYS A 116 0.83 4.15 -8.65
CA LYS A 116 -0.58 4.44 -8.97
C LYS A 116 -1.38 4.81 -7.74
N LYS A 117 -1.11 4.15 -6.60
CA LYS A 117 -1.89 4.34 -5.38
C LYS A 117 -1.09 4.10 -4.11
N ILE A 118 -1.53 4.76 -3.05
CA ILE A 118 -1.01 4.60 -1.68
C ILE A 118 -2.19 4.32 -0.75
N ILE A 119 -2.07 3.31 0.10
CA ILE A 119 -3.04 2.96 1.13
C ILE A 119 -2.39 3.23 2.49
N ILE A 120 -2.96 4.16 3.26
CA ILE A 120 -2.43 4.60 4.56
C ILE A 120 -3.31 4.02 5.66
N LEU A 121 -2.79 3.00 6.36
CA LEU A 121 -3.51 2.38 7.46
C LEU A 121 -3.39 3.18 8.75
N THR A 122 -2.29 3.91 8.89
CA THR A 122 -1.96 4.68 10.08
C THR A 122 -3.08 5.62 10.50
N GLU A 123 -3.45 5.52 11.76
CA GLU A 123 -4.41 6.41 12.42
C GLU A 123 -3.74 7.67 12.95
N LYS A 124 -4.55 8.67 13.33
CA LYS A 124 -4.10 9.92 14.01
C LYS A 124 -3.04 10.71 13.25
N VAL A 125 -3.02 10.60 11.92
CA VAL A 125 -2.17 11.48 11.09
C VAL A 125 -2.66 12.92 11.25
N PRO A 126 -1.76 13.88 11.57
CA PRO A 126 -2.14 15.27 11.74
C PRO A 126 -2.87 15.84 10.52
N MET A 127 -3.88 16.67 10.73
CA MET A 127 -4.69 17.26 9.64
C MET A 127 -3.82 18.01 8.62
N ARG A 128 -2.81 18.76 9.10
CA ARG A 128 -1.86 19.45 8.22
C ARG A 128 -1.12 18.48 7.32
N ASP A 129 -0.62 17.39 7.88
CA ASP A 129 0.12 16.37 7.11
C ASP A 129 -0.80 15.65 6.12
N SER A 130 -2.03 15.34 6.52
CA SER A 130 -3.05 14.77 5.62
C SER A 130 -3.35 15.67 4.43
N SER A 131 -3.42 16.99 4.64
CA SER A 131 -3.61 17.97 3.56
C SER A 131 -2.41 17.99 2.60
N ILE A 132 -1.19 17.91 3.12
CA ILE A 132 0.05 17.86 2.32
C ILE A 132 0.10 16.54 1.53
N ILE A 133 -0.17 15.41 2.17
CA ILE A 133 -0.22 14.08 1.55
C ILE A 133 -1.18 14.10 0.35
N ARG A 134 -2.37 14.66 0.55
CA ARG A 134 -3.34 14.79 -0.53
C ARG A 134 -2.82 15.65 -1.68
N ALA A 135 -2.20 16.78 -1.38
CA ALA A 135 -1.61 17.66 -2.41
C ALA A 135 -0.51 16.94 -3.21
N ILE A 136 0.33 16.13 -2.53
CA ILE A 136 1.36 15.30 -3.17
C ILE A 136 0.71 14.30 -4.12
N GLY A 137 -0.33 13.57 -3.68
CA GLY A 137 -1.05 12.61 -4.52
C GLY A 137 -1.63 13.30 -5.78
N GLN A 138 -2.31 14.43 -5.61
CA GLN A 138 -2.89 15.19 -6.73
C GLN A 138 -1.84 15.67 -7.73
N ALA A 139 -0.73 16.24 -7.24
CA ALA A 139 0.33 16.76 -8.08
C ALA A 139 1.03 15.68 -8.92
N ASN A 140 1.02 14.43 -8.45
CA ASN A 140 1.71 13.31 -9.09
C ASN A 140 0.77 12.28 -9.72
N GLY A 141 -0.54 12.50 -9.71
CA GLY A 141 -1.52 11.57 -10.27
C GLY A 141 -1.59 10.23 -9.52
N VAL A 142 -1.33 10.26 -8.21
CA VAL A 142 -1.34 9.09 -7.32
C VAL A 142 -2.59 9.12 -6.45
N ASP A 143 -3.36 8.03 -6.46
CA ASP A 143 -4.52 7.90 -5.60
C ASP A 143 -4.13 7.62 -4.14
N ILE A 144 -4.69 8.40 -3.22
CA ILE A 144 -4.44 8.24 -1.78
C ILE A 144 -5.71 7.72 -1.10
N PHE A 145 -5.61 6.55 -0.46
CA PHE A 145 -6.66 5.96 0.36
C PHE A 145 -6.27 6.04 1.85
N GLY A 146 -7.05 6.71 2.64
CA GLY A 146 -6.74 6.99 4.06
C GLY A 146 -6.29 8.45 4.26
N ALA A 147 -5.75 8.84 5.42
CA ALA A 147 -5.34 7.99 6.56
C ALA A 147 -6.50 7.20 7.22
N ASN A 148 -6.15 6.32 8.18
CA ASN A 148 -7.10 5.47 8.90
C ASN A 148 -7.94 4.58 7.96
N CYS A 149 -7.30 3.99 6.95
CA CYS A 149 -7.90 3.02 6.04
C CYS A 149 -7.59 1.60 6.52
N LEU A 150 -8.56 0.71 6.50
CA LEU A 150 -8.34 -0.70 6.84
C LEU A 150 -7.64 -1.50 5.73
N GLY A 151 -7.48 -0.91 4.56
CA GLY A 151 -7.03 -1.62 3.36
C GLY A 151 -8.19 -2.03 2.45
N VAL A 152 -7.90 -2.86 1.47
CA VAL A 152 -8.86 -3.32 0.47
C VAL A 152 -8.80 -4.84 0.35
N ALA A 153 -9.97 -5.48 0.22
CA ALA A 153 -10.09 -6.88 -0.10
C ALA A 153 -11.10 -7.07 -1.22
N ASP A 154 -10.68 -7.76 -2.28
CA ASP A 154 -11.54 -8.25 -3.35
C ASP A 154 -11.47 -9.78 -3.35
N ALA A 155 -12.51 -10.40 -2.80
CA ALA A 155 -12.56 -11.85 -2.66
C ALA A 155 -12.74 -12.56 -4.02
N CYS A 156 -13.46 -11.95 -4.97
CA CYS A 156 -13.67 -12.51 -6.30
C CYS A 156 -12.37 -12.61 -7.09
N ASN A 157 -11.55 -11.58 -7.03
CA ASN A 157 -10.24 -11.54 -7.68
C ASN A 157 -9.10 -12.11 -6.81
N LYS A 158 -9.39 -12.50 -5.58
CA LYS A 158 -8.40 -12.98 -4.59
C LYS A 158 -7.27 -11.98 -4.39
N ILE A 159 -7.61 -10.72 -4.17
CA ILE A 159 -6.67 -9.64 -3.88
C ILE A 159 -6.97 -9.06 -2.51
N ARG A 160 -5.92 -8.89 -1.70
CA ARG A 160 -5.94 -8.20 -0.42
C ARG A 160 -4.73 -7.30 -0.31
N ILE A 161 -4.98 -6.04 0.05
CA ILE A 161 -3.94 -5.03 0.23
C ILE A 161 -4.15 -4.35 1.58
N GLY A 162 -3.15 -4.36 2.43
CA GLY A 162 -3.25 -3.85 3.80
C GLY A 162 -3.96 -4.81 4.75
N GLY A 163 -4.63 -4.25 5.77
CA GLY A 163 -5.23 -4.97 6.89
C GLY A 163 -6.72 -5.28 6.77
N ALA A 164 -7.32 -5.15 5.60
CA ALA A 164 -8.75 -5.41 5.40
C ALA A 164 -9.15 -6.78 5.96
N LEU A 165 -10.26 -6.84 6.69
CA LEU A 165 -10.75 -8.02 7.41
C LEU A 165 -9.85 -8.47 8.59
N GLY A 166 -8.97 -7.60 9.11
CA GLY A 166 -8.08 -7.92 10.22
C GLY A 166 -7.08 -9.03 9.87
N GLY A 167 -6.73 -9.88 10.84
CA GLY A 167 -5.82 -11.02 10.64
C GLY A 167 -6.44 -12.23 9.96
N SER A 168 -7.74 -12.22 9.67
CA SER A 168 -8.45 -13.38 9.12
C SER A 168 -8.35 -13.41 7.59
N LYS A 169 -8.31 -14.62 7.02
CA LYS A 169 -8.49 -14.80 5.58
C LYS A 169 -9.97 -14.56 5.23
N PRO A 170 -10.27 -13.93 4.09
CA PRO A 170 -11.64 -13.92 3.56
C PRO A 170 -12.12 -15.36 3.40
N SER A 171 -13.28 -15.68 3.95
CA SER A 171 -13.87 -17.01 3.73
C SER A 171 -14.47 -17.10 2.32
N GLU A 172 -14.36 -18.25 1.68
CA GLU A 172 -14.97 -18.49 0.36
C GLU A 172 -16.50 -18.36 0.40
N SER A 173 -17.11 -18.47 1.58
CA SER A 173 -18.55 -18.28 1.78
C SER A 173 -19.03 -16.82 1.60
N LEU A 174 -18.12 -15.84 1.60
CA LEU A 174 -18.43 -14.44 1.31
C LEU A 174 -18.46 -14.12 -0.20
N VAL A 175 -18.19 -15.11 -1.05
CA VAL A 175 -18.05 -14.97 -2.52
C VAL A 175 -19.29 -15.53 -3.24
N LYS A 176 -20.41 -15.71 -2.55
CA LYS A 176 -21.67 -16.18 -3.17
C LYS A 176 -22.56 -15.03 -3.58
#